data_e28a79bf0034a9cd0d3c77ad9457da0b
#
_entry.id   e28a79bf0034a9cd0d3c77ad9457da0b
#
_cell.length_a   1.000
_cell.length_b   1.000
_cell.length_c   1.000
_cell.angle_alpha   90.00
_cell.angle_beta   90.00
_cell.angle_gamma   90.00
#
_symmetry.space_group_name_H-M   'P 1'
#
loop_
_entity.id
_entity.type
_entity.pdbx_description
1 polymer ?
#
loop_
_entity_poly.entity_id
_entity_poly.type
_entity_poly.pdbx_seq_one_letter_code
_entity_poly.pdbx_strand_id
1 'polypeptide(L)'
;MQENHEVFLGQKESVARYNLDAKETVWSTKIKGTPTLISTFKGYLIIQGLNKWGTKYIVHCLNASSGSLLWYSEEFKNIIVPHFIADDMFFLDQKGQICKVSLPKGQVYFREKFAGAFRQYTFHLAVSGEDVYLISKSKTLLVDKSNGSTSKIKGMSDFAKGKISAVCGNNLDQISNISSHIAAAAQSGGFVAPMNGGANGGSGWGDGG
;
A
#
# COMPACT_ATOMS: atom_id res chain seq x y z
N MET A 1 -27.18 19.17 -5.42
CA MET A 1 -26.77 17.74 -5.50
C MET A 1 -26.50 17.30 -4.08
N GLN A 2 -27.18 16.27 -3.58
CA GLN A 2 -26.82 15.67 -2.29
C GLN A 2 -25.48 14.97 -2.48
N GLU A 3 -24.47 15.35 -1.71
CA GLU A 3 -23.23 14.59 -1.63
C GLU A 3 -23.56 13.27 -0.93
N ASN A 4 -23.49 12.17 -1.65
CA ASN A 4 -23.63 10.84 -1.06
C ASN A 4 -22.33 10.54 -0.28
N HIS A 5 -22.43 10.49 1.04
CA HIS A 5 -21.31 10.09 1.88
C HIS A 5 -21.15 8.57 1.86
N GLU A 6 -20.22 8.10 1.03
CA GLU A 6 -19.95 6.67 0.87
C GLU A 6 -18.51 6.33 1.24
N VAL A 7 -18.34 5.14 1.82
CA VAL A 7 -17.03 4.63 2.24
C VAL A 7 -16.85 3.18 1.78
N PHE A 8 -15.60 2.78 1.61
CA PHE A 8 -15.25 1.38 1.38
C PHE A 8 -14.74 0.76 2.68
N LEU A 9 -15.34 -0.36 3.04
CA LEU A 9 -15.05 -1.09 4.27
C LEU A 9 -14.51 -2.48 3.94
N GLY A 10 -13.38 -2.83 4.56
CA GLY A 10 -12.82 -4.18 4.49
C GLY A 10 -13.05 -4.92 5.79
N GLN A 11 -13.62 -6.13 5.73
CA GLN A 11 -13.85 -6.97 6.89
C GLN A 11 -13.68 -8.46 6.55
N LYS A 12 -12.86 -9.17 7.31
CA LYS A 12 -12.57 -10.59 7.04
C LYS A 12 -12.15 -10.81 5.58
N GLU A 13 -12.84 -11.67 4.85
CA GLU A 13 -12.61 -11.97 3.44
C GLU A 13 -13.63 -11.26 2.53
N SER A 14 -13.95 -10.02 2.84
CA SER A 14 -14.89 -9.22 2.06
C SER A 14 -14.55 -7.74 2.07
N VAL A 15 -15.04 -7.06 1.05
CA VAL A 15 -15.05 -5.60 0.95
C VAL A 15 -16.46 -5.15 0.56
N ALA A 16 -16.88 -4.01 1.09
CA ALA A 16 -18.19 -3.44 0.83
C ALA A 16 -18.10 -1.94 0.56
N ARG A 17 -19.00 -1.43 -0.27
CA ARG A 17 -19.32 0.00 -0.36
C ARG A 17 -20.52 0.26 0.53
N TYR A 18 -20.39 1.22 1.41
CA TYR A 18 -21.40 1.55 2.41
C TYR A 18 -21.81 3.01 2.29
N ASN A 19 -23.11 3.25 2.25
CA ASN A 19 -23.69 4.58 2.28
C ASN A 19 -23.92 5.00 3.74
N LEU A 20 -23.23 6.04 4.17
CA LEU A 20 -23.30 6.53 5.56
C LEU A 20 -24.63 7.24 5.86
N ASP A 21 -25.24 7.89 4.86
CA ASP A 21 -26.48 8.63 5.03
C ASP A 21 -27.68 7.66 5.13
N ALA A 22 -27.76 6.72 4.20
CA ALA A 22 -28.79 5.69 4.18
C ALA A 22 -28.54 4.57 5.22
N LYS A 23 -27.32 4.48 5.75
CA LYS A 23 -26.89 3.42 6.69
C LYS A 23 -27.05 2.01 6.12
N GLU A 24 -26.78 1.86 4.83
CA GLU A 24 -26.95 0.59 4.12
C GLU A 24 -25.71 0.20 3.29
N THR A 25 -25.62 -1.09 3.03
CA THR A 25 -24.58 -1.64 2.15
C THR A 25 -25.05 -1.52 0.71
N VAL A 26 -24.36 -0.72 -0.09
CA VAL A 26 -24.63 -0.57 -1.53
C VAL A 26 -24.28 -1.86 -2.28
N TRP A 27 -23.11 -2.40 -1.99
CA TRP A 27 -22.67 -3.72 -2.46
C TRP A 27 -21.64 -4.33 -1.53
N SER A 28 -21.51 -5.66 -1.58
CA SER A 28 -20.48 -6.41 -0.87
C SER A 28 -19.91 -7.52 -1.74
N THR A 29 -18.59 -7.65 -1.76
CA THR A 29 -17.88 -8.62 -2.59
C THR A 29 -16.93 -9.44 -1.75
N LYS A 30 -16.99 -10.78 -1.91
CA LYS A 30 -16.00 -11.69 -1.32
C LYS A 30 -14.68 -11.57 -2.07
N ILE A 31 -13.59 -11.53 -1.32
CA ILE A 31 -12.21 -11.49 -1.83
C ILE A 31 -11.38 -12.57 -1.15
N LYS A 32 -10.22 -12.88 -1.70
CA LYS A 32 -9.26 -13.78 -1.05
C LYS A 32 -8.47 -13.00 0.02
N GLY A 33 -8.42 -13.53 1.22
CA GLY A 33 -7.64 -12.97 2.33
C GLY A 33 -8.28 -11.76 3.01
N THR A 34 -7.64 -11.29 4.06
CA THR A 34 -8.13 -10.17 4.87
C THR A 34 -7.61 -8.85 4.29
N PRO A 35 -8.48 -7.88 3.97
CA PRO A 35 -8.08 -6.57 3.50
C PRO A 35 -7.18 -5.84 4.50
N THR A 36 -6.06 -5.30 4.05
CA THR A 36 -5.12 -4.51 4.85
C THR A 36 -4.95 -3.10 4.32
N LEU A 37 -5.23 -2.89 3.04
CA LEU A 37 -5.17 -1.61 2.38
C LEU A 37 -6.26 -1.53 1.33
N ILE A 38 -6.94 -0.39 1.26
CA ILE A 38 -7.94 -0.08 0.24
C ILE A 38 -7.59 1.29 -0.36
N SER A 39 -7.51 1.36 -1.68
CA SER A 39 -7.26 2.59 -2.43
C SER A 39 -8.25 2.70 -3.58
N THR A 40 -8.66 3.91 -3.90
CA THR A 40 -9.54 4.19 -5.04
C THR A 40 -8.82 5.04 -6.08
N PHE A 41 -9.08 4.78 -7.35
CA PHE A 41 -8.59 5.59 -8.45
C PHE A 41 -9.48 5.42 -9.69
N LYS A 42 -10.06 6.52 -10.20
CA LYS A 42 -10.86 6.55 -11.45
C LYS A 42 -11.88 5.42 -11.60
N GLY A 43 -12.62 5.10 -10.54
CA GLY A 43 -13.61 4.03 -10.57
C GLY A 43 -13.04 2.62 -10.35
N TYR A 44 -11.75 2.47 -10.12
CA TYR A 44 -11.11 1.24 -9.66
C TYR A 44 -10.98 1.24 -8.14
N LEU A 45 -11.15 0.09 -7.53
CA LEU A 45 -10.91 -0.16 -6.12
C LEU A 45 -9.81 -1.20 -6.01
N ILE A 46 -8.64 -0.78 -5.52
CA ILE A 46 -7.47 -1.62 -5.34
C ILE A 46 -7.40 -2.02 -3.88
N ILE A 47 -7.37 -3.32 -3.62
CA ILE A 47 -7.35 -3.88 -2.29
C ILE A 47 -6.11 -4.76 -2.15
N GLN A 48 -5.26 -4.46 -1.19
CA GLN A 48 -4.23 -5.37 -0.75
C GLN A 48 -4.73 -6.12 0.48
N GLY A 49 -4.62 -7.42 0.45
CA GLY A 49 -4.98 -8.29 1.57
C GLY A 49 -3.86 -9.25 1.93
N LEU A 50 -4.02 -9.90 3.06
CA LEU A 50 -3.17 -11.00 3.52
C LEU A 50 -3.96 -12.29 3.53
N ASN A 51 -3.32 -13.39 3.12
CA ASN A 51 -3.91 -14.71 3.28
C ASN A 51 -4.14 -15.03 4.78
N LYS A 52 -4.91 -16.08 5.06
CA LYS A 52 -5.26 -16.51 6.43
C LYS A 52 -4.04 -16.65 7.38
N TRP A 53 -2.88 -16.95 6.84
CA TRP A 53 -1.65 -17.17 7.62
C TRP A 53 -0.78 -15.91 7.75
N GLY A 54 -1.18 -14.79 7.12
CA GLY A 54 -0.38 -13.57 7.12
C GLY A 54 0.93 -13.64 6.31
N THR A 55 1.11 -14.67 5.51
CA THR A 55 2.38 -14.97 4.81
C THR A 55 2.41 -14.54 3.35
N LYS A 56 1.24 -14.33 2.74
CA LYS A 56 1.12 -13.95 1.34
C LYS A 56 0.23 -12.73 1.17
N TYR A 57 0.72 -11.79 0.40
CA TYR A 57 -0.09 -10.67 -0.07
C TYR A 57 -0.91 -11.07 -1.28
N ILE A 58 -2.13 -10.56 -1.34
CA ILE A 58 -3.07 -10.76 -2.44
C ILE A 58 -3.58 -9.40 -2.84
N VAL A 59 -3.49 -9.06 -4.10
CA VAL A 59 -3.98 -7.80 -4.62
C VAL A 59 -5.21 -8.05 -5.46
N HIS A 60 -6.25 -7.29 -5.22
CA HIS A 60 -7.50 -7.33 -5.98
C HIS A 60 -7.74 -5.96 -6.61
N CYS A 61 -8.31 -5.97 -7.78
CA CYS A 61 -8.88 -4.80 -8.41
C CYS A 61 -10.36 -5.05 -8.70
N LEU A 62 -11.20 -4.19 -8.19
CA LEU A 62 -12.65 -4.22 -8.40
C LEU A 62 -13.10 -2.96 -9.11
N ASN A 63 -14.24 -3.04 -9.78
CA ASN A 63 -14.97 -1.85 -10.18
C ASN A 63 -15.58 -1.20 -8.92
N ALA A 64 -15.26 0.06 -8.64
CA ALA A 64 -15.68 0.73 -7.42
C ALA A 64 -17.20 0.99 -7.36
N SER A 65 -17.87 1.15 -8.50
CA SER A 65 -19.32 1.40 -8.54
C SER A 65 -20.15 0.13 -8.34
N SER A 66 -19.75 -0.98 -8.95
CA SER A 66 -20.52 -2.24 -8.93
C SER A 66 -20.00 -3.28 -7.95
N GLY A 67 -18.76 -3.13 -7.44
CA GLY A 67 -18.10 -4.15 -6.63
C GLY A 67 -17.63 -5.39 -7.41
N SER A 68 -17.79 -5.41 -8.74
CA SER A 68 -17.38 -6.56 -9.54
C SER A 68 -15.87 -6.72 -9.54
N LEU A 69 -15.41 -7.96 -9.30
CA LEU A 69 -13.98 -8.28 -9.36
C LEU A 69 -13.50 -8.24 -10.82
N LEU A 70 -12.51 -7.41 -11.11
CA LEU A 70 -11.86 -7.34 -12.41
C LEU A 70 -10.73 -8.35 -12.50
N TRP A 71 -9.86 -8.37 -11.51
CA TRP A 71 -8.76 -9.33 -11.40
C TRP A 71 -8.23 -9.42 -9.98
N TYR A 72 -7.44 -10.47 -9.70
CA TYR A 72 -6.60 -10.57 -8.51
C TYR A 72 -5.26 -11.22 -8.84
N SER A 73 -4.26 -10.96 -7.99
CA SER A 73 -2.92 -11.55 -8.11
C SER A 73 -2.32 -11.87 -6.75
N GLU A 74 -1.68 -13.03 -6.64
CA GLU A 74 -0.88 -13.46 -5.47
C GLU A 74 0.63 -13.32 -5.71
N GLU A 75 1.02 -12.75 -6.84
CA GLU A 75 2.43 -12.68 -7.26
C GLU A 75 3.17 -11.48 -6.67
N PHE A 76 2.44 -10.45 -6.26
CA PHE A 76 3.04 -9.24 -5.72
C PHE A 76 3.44 -9.44 -4.25
N LYS A 77 4.63 -8.96 -3.91
CA LYS A 77 5.18 -9.05 -2.55
C LYS A 77 5.04 -7.71 -1.85
N ASN A 78 3.90 -7.46 -1.25
CA ASN A 78 3.57 -6.20 -0.57
C ASN A 78 3.71 -4.97 -1.46
N ILE A 79 2.60 -4.40 -1.87
CA ILE A 79 2.59 -3.16 -2.63
C ILE A 79 2.89 -2.00 -1.68
N ILE A 80 3.98 -1.30 -1.95
CA ILE A 80 4.35 -0.10 -1.22
C ILE A 80 3.81 1.09 -2.01
N VAL A 81 2.93 1.83 -1.40
CA VAL A 81 2.31 3.08 -1.90
C VAL A 81 2.11 3.09 -3.43
N PRO A 82 1.00 2.55 -3.93
CA PRO A 82 0.73 2.54 -5.36
C PRO A 82 0.49 3.96 -5.88
N HIS A 83 1.02 4.25 -7.06
CA HIS A 83 0.78 5.46 -7.81
C HIS A 83 0.11 5.12 -9.14
N PHE A 84 -0.66 6.05 -9.67
CA PHE A 84 -1.47 5.82 -10.85
C PHE A 84 -1.20 6.86 -11.93
N ILE A 85 -1.03 6.40 -13.17
CA ILE A 85 -0.94 7.24 -14.37
C ILE A 85 -1.84 6.64 -15.43
N ALA A 86 -2.81 7.41 -15.91
CA ALA A 86 -3.86 6.91 -16.81
C ALA A 86 -4.53 5.65 -16.23
N ASP A 87 -4.46 4.53 -16.91
CA ASP A 87 -5.02 3.24 -16.46
C ASP A 87 -3.95 2.27 -15.95
N ASP A 88 -2.79 2.78 -15.60
CA ASP A 88 -1.68 1.98 -15.10
C ASP A 88 -1.39 2.27 -13.63
N MET A 89 -1.07 1.22 -12.88
CA MET A 89 -0.61 1.27 -11.50
C MET A 89 0.89 1.01 -11.45
N PHE A 90 1.63 1.92 -10.80
CA PHE A 90 3.05 1.78 -10.49
C PHE A 90 3.22 1.59 -8.99
N PHE A 91 4.07 0.66 -8.60
CA PHE A 91 4.38 0.42 -7.19
C PHE A 91 5.76 -0.21 -6.99
N LEU A 92 6.25 -0.11 -5.77
CA LEU A 92 7.44 -0.85 -5.34
C LEU A 92 7.01 -2.10 -4.59
N ASP A 93 7.72 -3.19 -4.81
CA ASP A 93 7.52 -4.41 -4.04
C ASP A 93 8.68 -4.68 -3.04
N GLN A 94 8.47 -5.60 -2.11
CA GLN A 94 9.50 -5.96 -1.11
C GLN A 94 10.75 -6.61 -1.69
N LYS A 95 10.74 -7.00 -2.96
CA LYS A 95 11.92 -7.56 -3.63
C LYS A 95 12.85 -6.48 -4.19
N GLY A 96 12.49 -5.20 -4.06
CA GLY A 96 13.22 -4.08 -4.66
C GLY A 96 12.98 -3.97 -6.15
N GLN A 97 11.78 -4.29 -6.58
CA GLN A 97 11.33 -4.14 -7.96
C GLN A 97 10.36 -2.98 -8.08
N ILE A 98 10.45 -2.26 -9.18
CA ILE A 98 9.38 -1.40 -9.65
C ILE A 98 8.50 -2.20 -10.60
N CYS A 99 7.21 -2.13 -10.38
CA CYS A 99 6.21 -2.85 -11.15
C CYS A 99 5.26 -1.88 -11.83
N LYS A 100 4.85 -2.20 -13.06
CA LYS A 100 3.78 -1.53 -13.78
C LYS A 100 2.71 -2.54 -14.14
N VAL A 101 1.46 -2.25 -13.79
CA VAL A 101 0.31 -3.14 -13.99
C VAL A 101 -0.86 -2.37 -14.58
N SER A 102 -1.52 -2.95 -15.57
CA SER A 102 -2.79 -2.44 -16.11
C SER A 102 -3.91 -2.57 -15.06
N LEU A 103 -4.57 -1.47 -14.72
CA LEU A 103 -5.73 -1.49 -13.80
C LEU A 103 -6.91 -2.30 -14.34
N PRO A 104 -7.35 -2.12 -15.60
CA PRO A 104 -8.51 -2.87 -16.09
C PRO A 104 -8.24 -4.38 -16.31
N LYS A 105 -6.99 -4.76 -16.60
CA LYS A 105 -6.65 -6.13 -17.03
C LYS A 105 -5.82 -6.92 -16.01
N GLY A 106 -5.18 -6.27 -15.05
CA GLY A 106 -4.22 -6.93 -14.16
C GLY A 106 -2.94 -7.42 -14.86
N GLN A 107 -2.77 -7.06 -16.12
CA GLN A 107 -1.59 -7.43 -16.89
C GLN A 107 -0.36 -6.70 -16.38
N VAL A 108 0.68 -7.46 -16.05
CA VAL A 108 1.98 -6.91 -15.69
C VAL A 108 2.72 -6.53 -16.96
N TYR A 109 3.05 -5.25 -17.11
CA TYR A 109 3.83 -4.77 -18.23
C TYR A 109 5.33 -5.00 -18.02
N PHE A 110 5.79 -4.70 -16.79
CA PHE A 110 7.16 -4.99 -16.39
C PHE A 110 7.29 -5.16 -14.87
N ARG A 111 8.37 -5.84 -14.48
CA ARG A 111 8.91 -5.90 -13.12
C ARG A 111 10.40 -5.73 -13.21
N GLU A 112 10.90 -4.56 -12.89
CA GLU A 112 12.31 -4.24 -13.06
C GLU A 112 12.99 -4.02 -11.71
N LYS A 113 14.13 -4.66 -11.51
CA LYS A 113 14.88 -4.59 -10.27
C LYS A 113 15.73 -3.32 -10.23
N PHE A 114 15.50 -2.45 -9.27
CA PHE A 114 16.25 -1.21 -9.07
C PHE A 114 17.11 -1.21 -7.80
N ALA A 115 16.83 -2.11 -6.84
CA ALA A 115 17.53 -2.20 -5.58
C ALA A 115 17.68 -3.64 -5.11
N GLY A 116 18.60 -3.89 -4.17
CA GLY A 116 18.65 -5.16 -3.45
C GLY A 116 17.46 -5.34 -2.50
N ALA A 117 17.17 -6.57 -2.11
CA ALA A 117 16.15 -6.86 -1.12
C ALA A 117 16.34 -5.99 0.13
N PHE A 118 15.24 -5.47 0.68
CA PHE A 118 15.18 -4.53 1.81
C PHE A 118 15.71 -3.10 1.55
N ARG A 119 16.41 -2.82 0.46
CA ARG A 119 16.82 -1.46 0.11
C ARG A 119 15.69 -0.63 -0.51
N GLN A 120 14.62 -1.26 -0.96
CA GLN A 120 13.43 -0.56 -1.47
C GLN A 120 12.83 0.42 -0.45
N TYR A 121 12.91 0.14 0.84
CA TYR A 121 12.43 1.05 1.89
C TYR A 121 13.23 2.36 2.00
N THR A 122 14.36 2.44 1.33
CA THR A 122 15.13 3.68 1.23
C THR A 122 14.74 4.52 0.03
N PHE A 123 13.87 4.01 -0.84
CA PHE A 123 13.34 4.70 -2.00
C PHE A 123 11.86 5.01 -1.81
N HIS A 124 11.48 6.18 -2.28
CA HIS A 124 10.11 6.62 -2.39
C HIS A 124 9.75 6.69 -3.87
N LEU A 125 8.60 6.15 -4.23
CA LEU A 125 8.02 6.33 -5.54
C LEU A 125 7.30 7.67 -5.56
N ALA A 126 7.51 8.45 -6.60
CA ALA A 126 6.79 9.70 -6.82
C ALA A 126 6.38 9.80 -8.29
N VAL A 127 5.24 10.41 -8.53
CA VAL A 127 4.75 10.73 -9.87
C VAL A 127 4.58 12.23 -9.98
N SER A 128 5.13 12.81 -11.04
CA SER A 128 5.00 14.24 -11.33
C SER A 128 4.66 14.40 -12.81
N GLY A 129 3.45 14.90 -13.08
CA GLY A 129 2.90 14.85 -14.43
C GLY A 129 2.78 13.40 -14.92
N GLU A 130 3.45 13.11 -16.01
CA GLU A 130 3.54 11.75 -16.55
C GLU A 130 4.80 11.00 -16.16
N ASP A 131 5.73 11.62 -15.44
CA ASP A 131 7.00 11.03 -15.11
C ASP A 131 6.96 10.29 -13.76
N VAL A 132 7.68 9.17 -13.70
CA VAL A 132 7.82 8.32 -12.52
C VAL A 132 9.24 8.40 -11.99
N TYR A 133 9.37 8.70 -10.71
CA TYR A 133 10.66 8.87 -10.05
C TYR A 133 10.83 7.93 -8.88
N LEU A 134 12.06 7.45 -8.69
CA LEU A 134 12.50 6.79 -7.47
C LEU A 134 13.44 7.73 -6.73
N ILE A 135 13.05 8.18 -5.56
CA ILE A 135 13.76 9.19 -4.78
C ILE A 135 14.31 8.56 -3.51
N SER A 136 15.59 8.75 -3.24
CA SER A 136 16.25 8.32 -2.01
C SER A 136 17.15 9.43 -1.47
N LYS A 137 17.68 9.22 -0.27
CA LYS A 137 18.64 10.14 0.37
C LYS A 137 19.81 10.55 -0.55
N SER A 138 20.28 9.64 -1.40
CA SER A 138 21.53 9.83 -2.17
C SER A 138 21.34 10.00 -3.66
N LYS A 139 20.16 9.70 -4.18
CA LYS A 139 19.93 9.74 -5.62
C LYS A 139 18.46 9.81 -5.97
N THR A 140 18.19 10.40 -7.12
CA THR A 140 16.91 10.33 -7.82
C THR A 140 17.11 9.62 -9.15
N LEU A 141 16.21 8.71 -9.44
CA LEU A 141 16.15 7.96 -10.67
C LEU A 141 14.86 8.29 -11.40
N LEU A 142 14.97 8.56 -12.70
CA LEU A 142 13.82 8.60 -13.62
C LEU A 142 13.55 7.17 -14.08
N VAL A 143 12.31 6.75 -14.08
CA VAL A 143 11.87 5.43 -14.54
C VAL A 143 11.35 5.55 -15.97
N ASP A 144 11.86 4.74 -16.87
CA ASP A 144 11.27 4.56 -18.20
C ASP A 144 9.96 3.78 -18.07
N LYS A 145 8.84 4.41 -18.39
CA LYS A 145 7.49 3.82 -18.27
C LYS A 145 7.24 2.66 -19.24
N SER A 146 8.07 2.48 -20.25
CA SER A 146 7.91 1.41 -21.24
C SER A 146 8.47 0.07 -20.75
N ASN A 147 9.57 0.10 -20.01
CA ASN A 147 10.32 -1.10 -19.64
C ASN A 147 10.78 -1.15 -18.17
N GLY A 148 10.62 -0.05 -17.40
CA GLY A 148 11.01 0.03 -16.01
C GLY A 148 12.48 0.32 -15.76
N SER A 149 13.29 0.47 -16.80
CA SER A 149 14.70 0.83 -16.63
C SER A 149 14.85 2.19 -15.95
N THR A 150 15.95 2.39 -15.23
CA THR A 150 16.14 3.60 -14.46
C THR A 150 17.38 4.37 -14.93
N SER A 151 17.26 5.69 -15.06
CA SER A 151 18.36 6.60 -15.34
C SER A 151 18.55 7.59 -14.19
N LYS A 152 19.81 7.92 -13.87
CA LYS A 152 20.11 8.86 -12.78
C LYS A 152 19.89 10.30 -13.25
N ILE A 153 19.11 11.06 -12.48
CA ILE A 153 18.96 12.49 -12.67
C ILE A 153 20.15 13.20 -12.01
N LYS A 154 20.85 14.04 -12.79
CA LYS A 154 21.92 14.90 -12.28
C LYS A 154 21.31 16.14 -11.61
N GLY A 155 21.93 16.63 -10.53
CA GLY A 155 21.63 17.96 -9.99
C GLY A 155 20.54 18.02 -8.91
N MET A 156 20.23 16.92 -8.22
CA MET A 156 19.45 17.03 -6.98
C MET A 156 20.17 17.92 -5.96
N SER A 157 19.45 18.90 -5.44
CA SER A 157 19.96 19.84 -4.46
C SER A 157 20.34 19.16 -3.13
N ASP A 158 21.13 19.85 -2.32
CA ASP A 158 21.55 19.37 -0.99
C ASP A 158 20.40 19.09 -0.03
N PHE A 159 19.23 19.66 -0.28
CA PHE A 159 18.00 19.38 0.47
C PHE A 159 17.64 17.87 0.47
N ALA A 160 17.90 17.17 -0.62
CA ALA A 160 17.64 15.74 -0.73
C ALA A 160 18.70 14.85 -0.07
N LYS A 161 19.79 15.41 0.44
CA LYS A 161 20.83 14.65 1.17
C LYS A 161 20.42 14.23 2.58
N GLY A 162 19.33 14.81 3.12
CA GLY A 162 18.74 14.41 4.39
C GLY A 162 18.02 13.07 4.34
N LYS A 163 17.56 12.57 5.49
CA LYS A 163 16.67 11.42 5.56
C LYS A 163 15.28 11.83 5.01
N ILE A 164 14.93 11.32 3.84
CA ILE A 164 13.60 11.53 3.27
C ILE A 164 12.64 10.59 4.01
N SER A 165 11.65 11.15 4.69
CA SER A 165 10.62 10.39 5.42
C SER A 165 9.32 10.24 4.62
N ALA A 166 9.05 11.17 3.70
CA ALA A 166 7.88 11.13 2.83
C ALA A 166 8.16 11.87 1.51
N VAL A 167 7.51 11.45 0.46
CA VAL A 167 7.52 12.11 -0.85
C VAL A 167 6.09 12.16 -1.36
N CYS A 168 5.67 13.33 -1.85
CA CYS A 168 4.43 13.50 -2.58
C CYS A 168 4.74 14.06 -3.97
N GLY A 169 4.16 13.48 -5.00
CA GLY A 169 4.16 14.04 -6.36
C GLY A 169 3.05 15.09 -6.52
N ASN A 170 3.08 15.85 -7.61
CA ASN A 170 2.04 16.87 -7.90
C ASN A 170 0.79 16.31 -8.59
N ASN A 171 0.56 15.03 -8.58
CA ASN A 171 -0.71 14.45 -9.00
C ASN A 171 -1.75 14.65 -7.89
N LEU A 172 -2.52 15.71 -8.00
CA LEU A 172 -3.53 16.11 -6.99
C LEU A 172 -4.59 15.04 -6.75
N ASP A 173 -4.90 14.21 -7.75
CA ASP A 173 -5.85 13.10 -7.63
C ASP A 173 -5.40 11.99 -6.66
N GLN A 174 -4.14 12.01 -6.23
CA GLN A 174 -3.56 11.01 -5.34
C GLN A 174 -3.44 11.48 -3.88
N ILE A 175 -3.64 12.77 -3.60
CA ILE A 175 -3.44 13.35 -2.26
C ILE A 175 -4.46 12.81 -1.25
N SER A 176 -5.67 12.47 -1.67
CA SER A 176 -6.71 11.92 -0.80
C SER A 176 -6.37 10.54 -0.21
N ASN A 177 -5.42 9.82 -0.81
CA ASN A 177 -5.07 8.46 -0.40
C ASN A 177 -3.88 8.39 0.57
N ILE A 178 -3.15 9.49 0.79
CA ILE A 178 -1.91 9.50 1.61
C ILE A 178 -2.21 9.31 3.10
N SER A 179 -3.32 9.82 3.59
CA SER A 179 -3.66 9.75 5.02
C SER A 179 -3.87 8.32 5.53
N SER A 180 -4.41 7.42 4.69
CA SER A 180 -4.62 6.01 5.05
C SER A 180 -3.32 5.19 5.01
N HIS A 181 -2.35 5.59 4.19
CA HIS A 181 -1.08 4.89 4.03
C HIS A 181 -0.09 5.13 5.18
N ILE A 182 -0.11 6.33 5.76
CA ILE A 182 0.74 6.65 6.92
C ILE A 182 0.31 5.83 8.13
N ALA A 183 -0.99 5.63 8.34
CA ALA A 183 -1.50 4.80 9.43
C ALA A 183 -1.11 3.32 9.28
N ALA A 184 -1.14 2.76 8.06
CA ALA A 184 -0.75 1.38 7.79
C ALA A 184 0.76 1.15 7.96
N ALA A 185 1.60 2.11 7.55
CA ALA A 185 3.06 2.03 7.73
C ALA A 185 3.48 2.13 9.20
N ALA A 186 2.76 2.90 10.02
CA ALA A 186 3.00 3.01 11.45
C ALA A 186 2.60 1.73 12.21
N GLN A 187 1.60 0.99 11.74
CA GLN A 187 1.19 -0.27 12.36
C GLN A 187 2.07 -1.47 11.98
N SER A 188 2.78 -1.42 10.86
CA SER A 188 3.69 -2.50 10.46
C SER A 188 5.06 -2.47 11.14
N GLY A 189 5.38 -1.40 11.87
CA GLY A 189 6.66 -1.22 12.58
C GLY A 189 6.65 -1.56 14.07
N GLY A 190 5.51 -1.97 14.63
CA GLY A 190 5.36 -2.16 16.07
C GLY A 190 4.84 -3.52 16.47
N PHE A 191 5.58 -4.60 16.26
CA PHE A 191 5.37 -5.82 17.03
C PHE A 191 5.99 -5.62 18.41
N VAL A 192 5.28 -4.95 19.31
CA VAL A 192 5.58 -5.02 20.75
C VAL A 192 4.96 -6.32 21.24
N ALA A 193 5.79 -7.32 21.45
CA ALA A 193 5.40 -8.53 22.16
C ALA A 193 4.84 -8.12 23.52
N PRO A 194 3.70 -8.64 23.98
CA PRO A 194 3.23 -8.39 25.33
C PRO A 194 4.27 -8.98 26.29
N MET A 195 4.90 -8.12 27.07
CA MET A 195 5.66 -8.56 28.22
C MET A 195 4.69 -9.20 29.20
N ASN A 196 4.75 -10.51 29.31
CA ASN A 196 4.10 -11.27 30.37
C ASN A 196 4.79 -10.89 31.68
N GLY A 197 4.25 -9.90 32.39
CA GLY A 197 4.62 -9.57 33.75
C GLY A 197 4.12 -10.66 34.69
N GLY A 198 4.92 -11.69 34.88
CA GLY A 198 4.74 -12.65 35.96
C GLY A 198 4.94 -11.99 37.31
N ALA A 199 3.89 -11.59 37.97
CA ALA A 199 3.90 -11.23 39.36
C ALA A 199 4.01 -12.53 40.19
N ASN A 200 5.22 -12.91 40.60
CA ASN A 200 5.44 -13.90 41.64
C ASN A 200 5.34 -13.21 42.99
N GLY A 201 4.15 -13.21 43.56
CA GLY A 201 3.94 -12.91 44.96
C GLY A 201 4.22 -14.13 45.83
N GLY A 202 5.46 -14.24 46.32
CA GLY A 202 5.83 -15.18 47.34
C GLY A 202 5.51 -14.61 48.73
N SER A 203 4.43 -15.03 49.32
CA SER A 203 4.18 -14.86 50.76
C SER A 203 4.73 -16.05 51.50
N GLY A 204 5.92 -15.89 52.10
CA GLY A 204 6.44 -16.80 53.11
C GLY A 204 5.94 -16.40 54.48
N TRP A 205 5.18 -17.26 55.08
CA TRP A 205 4.96 -17.27 56.53
C TRP A 205 5.70 -18.47 57.08
N GLY A 206 6.72 -18.21 57.84
CA GLY A 206 7.35 -19.15 58.73
C GLY A 206 7.00 -18.78 60.16
N ASP A 207 6.32 -19.65 60.88
CA ASP A 207 6.30 -19.81 62.32
C ASP A 207 6.76 -21.21 62.56
N GLY A 208 7.71 -21.47 63.39
CA GLY A 208 7.89 -21.23 64.81
C GLY A 208 7.64 -22.55 65.53
N GLY A 209 8.57 -23.08 66.20
CA GLY A 209 8.49 -24.27 67.00
C GLY A 209 9.85 -24.89 67.25
#